data_b08f646f6062703179e7905f0c7c1ea7
#
_entry.id   b08f646f6062703179e7905f0c7c1ea7
#
_cell.length_a   1.000
_cell.length_b   1.000
_cell.length_c   1.000
_cell.angle_alpha   90.00
_cell.angle_beta   90.00
_cell.angle_gamma   90.00
#
_symmetry.space_group_name_H-M   'P 1'
#
loop_
_entity.id
_entity.type
_entity.pdbx_description
1 polymer ?
#
loop_
_entity_poly.entity_id
_entity_poly.type
_entity_poly.pdbx_seq_one_letter_code
_entity_poly.pdbx_strand_id
1 'polypeptide(L)'
;MIADKKNKCPGCKRTDCGGCGIYRKLNTNKQVRIQFPPDFRAEPAQGLGISFDVGTTTLAGMLWDLGNASLLDAETGTNPQAVFGTDVISRLQAAAKEENREKMRKMLTDKLDEMAFQMVKPFIRTGREEEEKATWTDIKKVVIVGNTAMCEILLGIKPEGLLKAPFTPDYKQIRQRKGKSFGFSFLQNADIIVLPPIGGYVGADALAVYHYVNSCEKGKILAVDI
;
A
#
# COMPACT_ATOMS: atom_id res chain seq x y z
N MET A 1 22.29 14.21 28.14
CA MET A 1 21.89 13.37 26.99
C MET A 1 21.36 14.30 25.90
N ILE A 2 22.18 14.55 24.89
CA ILE A 2 21.85 15.48 23.79
C ILE A 2 21.01 14.68 22.80
N ALA A 3 19.72 15.01 22.71
CA ALA A 3 18.83 14.40 21.72
C ALA A 3 19.31 14.84 20.32
N ASP A 4 19.70 13.86 19.53
CA ASP A 4 20.22 14.04 18.18
C ASP A 4 19.13 14.65 17.28
N LYS A 5 19.30 15.92 16.91
CA LYS A 5 18.36 16.70 16.08
C LYS A 5 18.19 16.19 14.64
N LYS A 6 18.85 15.08 14.27
CA LYS A 6 18.92 14.58 12.90
C LYS A 6 17.78 13.66 12.46
N ASN A 7 16.84 13.30 13.34
CA ASN A 7 15.78 12.32 13.06
C ASN A 7 14.37 12.93 13.04
N LYS A 8 14.19 14.13 12.51
CA LYS A 8 12.83 14.66 12.27
C LYS A 8 12.25 14.05 11.00
N CYS A 9 11.04 13.48 11.10
CA CYS A 9 10.29 13.09 9.93
C CYS A 9 10.13 14.30 8.99
N PRO A 10 10.38 14.17 7.68
CA PRO A 10 10.08 15.21 6.73
C PRO A 10 8.59 15.59 6.83
N GLY A 11 8.28 16.87 7.07
CA GLY A 11 6.90 17.36 7.21
C GLY A 11 6.33 17.36 8.62
N CYS A 12 6.97 16.75 9.64
CA CYS A 12 6.50 16.82 11.01
C CYS A 12 6.79 18.19 11.65
N LYS A 13 5.72 18.93 12.00
CA LYS A 13 5.81 20.23 12.68
C LYS A 13 6.03 20.13 14.21
N ARG A 14 6.07 18.92 14.80
CA ARG A 14 6.23 18.72 16.24
C ARG A 14 7.67 18.93 16.67
N THR A 15 7.87 19.72 17.72
CA THR A 15 9.18 20.03 18.32
C THR A 15 9.69 18.92 19.23
N ASP A 16 8.82 18.04 19.69
CA ASP A 16 9.05 16.96 20.65
C ASP A 16 8.82 15.56 20.02
N CYS A 17 9.47 15.31 18.90
CA CYS A 17 9.34 14.02 18.22
C CYS A 17 9.99 12.89 19.04
N GLY A 18 9.27 12.38 20.04
CA GLY A 18 9.58 11.14 20.76
C GLY A 18 9.28 9.86 19.96
N GLY A 19 9.37 9.95 18.62
CA GLY A 19 8.93 8.94 17.68
C GLY A 19 7.41 9.05 17.45
N CYS A 20 6.99 9.43 16.25
CA CYS A 20 5.57 9.43 15.92
C CYS A 20 5.03 8.00 16.07
N GLY A 21 3.72 7.85 16.32
CA GLY A 21 3.05 6.56 16.51
C GLY A 21 3.33 5.53 15.41
N ILE A 22 3.72 6.00 14.22
CA ILE A 22 4.15 5.21 13.07
C ILE A 22 5.41 4.41 13.39
N TYR A 23 6.46 5.04 13.96
CA TYR A 23 7.64 4.31 14.42
C TYR A 23 7.32 3.30 15.51
N ARG A 24 6.32 3.56 16.36
CA ARG A 24 5.88 2.61 17.38
C ARG A 24 5.11 1.43 16.79
N LYS A 25 4.25 1.64 15.78
CA LYS A 25 3.48 0.57 15.14
C LYS A 25 4.34 -0.33 14.25
N LEU A 26 5.29 0.24 13.52
CA LEU A 26 6.23 -0.53 12.70
C LEU A 26 7.32 -1.21 13.55
N ASN A 27 7.43 -0.85 14.83
CA ASN A 27 8.50 -1.29 15.74
C ASN A 27 8.11 -2.48 16.62
N THR A 28 7.19 -3.33 16.20
CA THR A 28 6.84 -4.51 17.02
C THR A 28 7.91 -5.59 17.06
N ASN A 29 9.06 -5.48 16.39
CA ASN A 29 10.30 -6.24 16.67
C ASN A 29 11.48 -5.98 15.71
N LYS A 30 11.38 -5.07 14.74
CA LYS A 30 12.52 -4.66 13.90
C LYS A 30 12.43 -3.16 13.60
N GLN A 31 13.55 -2.47 13.71
CA GLN A 31 13.64 -1.04 13.38
C GLN A 31 13.44 -0.85 11.87
N VAL A 32 12.21 -0.65 11.43
CA VAL A 32 11.91 -0.22 10.07
C VAL A 32 12.11 1.30 10.03
N ARG A 33 13.14 1.76 9.35
CA ARG A 33 13.37 3.18 9.07
C ARG A 33 12.76 3.49 7.72
N ILE A 34 11.68 4.25 7.70
CA ILE A 34 11.19 4.86 6.47
C ILE A 34 12.05 6.10 6.23
N GLN A 35 12.87 6.06 5.17
CA GLN A 35 13.66 7.20 4.73
C GLN A 35 13.08 7.70 3.42
N PHE A 36 12.77 8.99 3.37
CA PHE A 36 12.42 9.64 2.10
C PHE A 36 13.68 10.18 1.43
N PRO A 37 13.72 10.20 0.09
CA PRO A 37 14.77 10.90 -0.63
C PRO A 37 14.88 12.36 -0.15
N PRO A 38 16.10 12.93 -0.03
CA PRO A 38 16.29 14.30 0.43
C PRO A 38 15.50 15.34 -0.40
N ASP A 39 15.32 15.05 -1.68
CA ASP A 39 14.64 15.91 -2.65
C ASP A 39 13.21 15.46 -2.94
N PHE A 40 12.67 14.51 -2.14
CA PHE A 40 11.30 14.08 -2.33
C PHE A 40 10.34 15.27 -2.17
N ARG A 41 9.58 15.53 -3.23
CA ARG A 41 8.52 16.53 -3.27
C ARG A 41 7.31 15.86 -3.89
N ALA A 42 6.20 15.84 -3.16
CA ALA A 42 4.92 15.49 -3.74
C ALA A 42 4.22 16.76 -4.22
N GLU A 43 3.51 16.66 -5.33
CA GLU A 43 2.60 17.73 -5.73
C GLU A 43 1.47 17.82 -4.69
N PRO A 44 1.21 19.00 -4.13
CA PRO A 44 0.15 19.16 -3.14
C PRO A 44 -1.20 18.79 -3.74
N ALA A 45 -1.95 17.96 -3.03
CA ALA A 45 -3.34 17.64 -3.33
C ALA A 45 -4.15 17.71 -2.04
N GLN A 46 -5.44 17.97 -2.15
CA GLN A 46 -6.28 18.04 -0.95
C GLN A 46 -6.75 16.64 -0.51
N GLY A 47 -6.90 16.46 0.80
CA GLY A 47 -7.46 15.26 1.42
C GLY A 47 -6.40 14.21 1.76
N LEU A 48 -6.88 13.01 2.03
CA LEU A 48 -6.06 11.88 2.43
C LEU A 48 -5.76 10.96 1.25
N GLY A 49 -4.60 10.34 1.28
CA GLY A 49 -4.20 9.26 0.36
C GLY A 49 -3.73 8.03 1.12
N ILE A 50 -3.88 6.87 0.52
CA ILE A 50 -3.35 5.62 1.05
C ILE A 50 -2.49 4.96 -0.01
N SER A 51 -1.34 4.43 0.38
CA SER A 51 -0.55 3.50 -0.43
C SER A 51 -0.59 2.12 0.20
N PHE A 52 -0.86 1.08 -0.60
CA PHE A 52 -0.79 -0.31 -0.19
C PHE A 52 0.27 -1.06 -0.96
N ASP A 53 1.02 -1.89 -0.24
CA ASP A 53 1.83 -2.96 -0.81
C ASP A 53 1.16 -4.31 -0.52
N VAL A 54 0.81 -5.02 -1.59
CA VAL A 54 0.05 -6.28 -1.53
C VAL A 54 0.98 -7.46 -1.81
N GLY A 55 1.69 -7.86 -0.76
CA GLY A 55 2.57 -9.03 -0.80
C GLY A 55 1.83 -10.36 -0.65
N THR A 56 2.52 -11.45 -0.94
CA THR A 56 1.97 -12.80 -0.77
C THR A 56 1.68 -13.12 0.69
N THR A 57 2.57 -12.76 1.60
CA THR A 57 2.45 -13.06 3.03
C THR A 57 1.95 -11.86 3.83
N THR A 58 2.49 -10.69 3.53
CA THR A 58 2.27 -9.47 4.29
C THR A 58 1.62 -8.41 3.43
N LEU A 59 0.67 -7.70 4.00
CA LEU A 59 0.09 -6.48 3.47
C LEU A 59 0.64 -5.31 4.27
N ALA A 60 1.03 -4.23 3.60
CA ALA A 60 1.43 -2.99 4.24
C ALA A 60 0.62 -1.83 3.70
N GLY A 61 0.22 -0.91 4.57
CA GLY A 61 -0.53 0.29 4.21
C GLY A 61 0.06 1.53 4.88
N MET A 62 0.04 2.66 4.19
CA MET A 62 0.49 3.95 4.69
C MET A 62 -0.56 5.01 4.37
N LEU A 63 -0.96 5.78 5.41
CA LEU A 63 -1.89 6.89 5.30
C LEU A 63 -1.12 8.20 5.19
N TRP A 64 -1.48 9.01 4.24
CA TRP A 64 -0.82 10.27 3.89
C TRP A 64 -1.78 11.45 3.95
N ASP A 65 -1.32 12.58 4.47
CA ASP A 65 -1.90 13.89 4.18
C ASP A 65 -1.34 14.36 2.83
N LEU A 66 -2.21 14.46 1.83
CA LEU A 66 -1.81 14.86 0.48
C LEU A 66 -1.51 16.36 0.37
N GLY A 67 -2.02 17.19 1.30
CA GLY A 67 -1.80 18.64 1.28
C GLY A 67 -0.36 19.04 1.61
N ASN A 68 0.30 18.27 2.46
CA ASN A 68 1.67 18.52 2.90
C ASN A 68 2.63 17.34 2.71
N ALA A 69 2.15 16.27 2.06
CA ALA A 69 2.88 15.03 1.81
C ALA A 69 3.44 14.38 3.10
N SER A 70 2.73 14.50 4.22
CA SER A 70 3.16 13.90 5.48
C SER A 70 2.56 12.53 5.68
N LEU A 71 3.37 11.59 6.17
CA LEU A 71 2.92 10.29 6.61
C LEU A 71 2.20 10.42 7.96
N LEU A 72 0.92 10.02 8.02
CA LEU A 72 0.07 10.13 9.20
C LEU A 72 0.05 8.86 10.04
N ASP A 73 -0.07 7.70 9.39
CA ASP A 73 -0.10 6.39 10.04
C ASP A 73 0.36 5.30 9.08
N ALA A 74 0.68 4.12 9.61
CA ALA A 74 1.00 2.93 8.84
C ALA A 74 0.48 1.68 9.55
N GLU A 75 0.01 0.71 8.77
CA GLU A 75 -0.55 -0.54 9.25
C GLU A 75 0.05 -1.70 8.47
N THR A 76 0.25 -2.83 9.13
CA THR A 76 0.64 -4.09 8.48
C THR A 76 -0.31 -5.20 8.87
N GLY A 77 -0.49 -6.15 7.97
CA GLY A 77 -1.37 -7.29 8.22
C GLY A 77 -0.93 -8.53 7.46
N THR A 78 -1.39 -9.67 7.89
CA THR A 78 -1.20 -10.92 7.16
C THR A 78 -2.17 -10.98 5.99
N ASN A 79 -1.70 -11.44 4.83
CA ASN A 79 -2.57 -11.65 3.69
C ASN A 79 -3.54 -12.81 3.97
N PRO A 80 -4.87 -12.56 4.03
CA PRO A 80 -5.86 -13.57 4.39
C PRO A 80 -6.00 -14.68 3.36
N GLN A 81 -5.45 -14.50 2.15
CA GLN A 81 -5.50 -15.50 1.09
C GLN A 81 -4.60 -16.73 1.36
N ALA A 82 -3.85 -16.72 2.47
CA ALA A 82 -3.01 -17.86 2.89
C ALA A 82 -3.80 -19.19 3.00
N VAL A 83 -5.09 -19.12 3.27
CA VAL A 83 -5.98 -20.31 3.32
C VAL A 83 -6.14 -21.00 1.97
N PHE A 84 -5.81 -20.34 0.85
CA PHE A 84 -5.83 -20.91 -0.51
C PHE A 84 -4.47 -21.42 -0.98
N GLY A 85 -3.41 -21.17 -0.21
CA GLY A 85 -2.05 -21.58 -0.51
C GLY A 85 -1.04 -20.70 0.21
N THR A 86 0.08 -21.30 0.60
CA THR A 86 1.16 -20.61 1.31
C THR A 86 2.09 -19.83 0.38
N ASP A 87 2.08 -20.19 -0.91
CA ASP A 87 2.93 -19.61 -1.95
C ASP A 87 2.11 -19.07 -3.13
N VAL A 88 2.77 -18.35 -4.02
CA VAL A 88 2.17 -17.70 -5.18
C VAL A 88 1.52 -18.72 -6.14
N ILE A 89 2.20 -19.84 -6.41
CA ILE A 89 1.76 -20.82 -7.42
C ILE A 89 0.49 -21.52 -6.95
N SER A 90 0.44 -21.98 -5.70
CA SER A 90 -0.75 -22.62 -5.14
C SER A 90 -1.95 -21.67 -5.13
N ARG A 91 -1.73 -20.36 -4.87
CA ARG A 91 -2.81 -19.36 -4.96
C ARG A 91 -3.29 -19.14 -6.38
N LEU A 92 -2.38 -19.06 -7.35
CA LEU A 92 -2.76 -18.93 -8.77
C LEU A 92 -3.57 -20.14 -9.24
N GLN A 93 -3.17 -21.36 -8.84
CA GLN A 93 -3.92 -22.58 -9.14
C GLN A 93 -5.32 -22.56 -8.52
N ALA A 94 -5.44 -22.11 -7.28
CA ALA A 94 -6.74 -21.93 -6.62
C ALA A 94 -7.61 -20.89 -7.33
N ALA A 95 -7.01 -19.73 -7.70
CA ALA A 95 -7.69 -18.62 -8.37
C ALA A 95 -8.09 -18.93 -9.83
N ALA A 96 -7.58 -20.01 -10.43
CA ALA A 96 -8.05 -20.49 -11.72
C ALA A 96 -9.56 -20.81 -11.71
N LYS A 97 -10.09 -21.26 -10.56
CA LYS A 97 -11.52 -21.44 -10.33
C LYS A 97 -12.15 -20.08 -9.96
N GLU A 98 -13.20 -19.70 -10.68
CA GLU A 98 -13.85 -18.39 -10.50
C GLU A 98 -14.35 -18.17 -9.07
N GLU A 99 -15.00 -19.17 -8.49
CA GLU A 99 -15.52 -19.10 -7.12
C GLU A 99 -14.40 -18.77 -6.10
N ASN A 100 -13.24 -19.45 -6.22
CA ASN A 100 -12.11 -19.19 -5.34
C ASN A 100 -11.52 -17.79 -5.59
N ARG A 101 -11.41 -17.39 -6.86
CA ARG A 101 -10.89 -16.08 -7.24
C ARG A 101 -11.72 -14.95 -6.64
N GLU A 102 -13.05 -15.05 -6.73
CA GLU A 102 -13.94 -14.05 -6.14
C GLU A 102 -13.88 -14.05 -4.60
N LYS A 103 -13.77 -15.21 -3.95
CA LYS A 103 -13.55 -15.31 -2.51
C LYS A 103 -12.22 -14.66 -2.10
N MET A 104 -11.14 -14.99 -2.82
CA MET A 104 -9.81 -14.41 -2.56
C MET A 104 -9.80 -12.89 -2.74
N ARG A 105 -10.45 -12.41 -3.82
CA ARG A 105 -10.61 -10.98 -4.10
C ARG A 105 -11.35 -10.29 -2.96
N LYS A 106 -12.50 -10.85 -2.55
CA LYS A 106 -13.29 -10.28 -1.45
C LYS A 106 -12.52 -10.24 -0.14
N MET A 107 -11.86 -11.33 0.23
CA MET A 107 -11.04 -11.37 1.45
C MET A 107 -9.95 -10.31 1.44
N LEU A 108 -9.32 -10.07 0.30
CA LEU A 108 -8.27 -9.06 0.16
C LEU A 108 -8.85 -7.65 0.25
N THR A 109 -9.94 -7.34 -0.46
CA THR A 109 -10.58 -6.02 -0.39
C THR A 109 -11.11 -5.71 1.01
N ASP A 110 -11.72 -6.69 1.68
CA ASP A 110 -12.21 -6.54 3.07
C ASP A 110 -11.02 -6.23 4.02
N LYS A 111 -9.88 -6.91 3.84
CA LYS A 111 -8.68 -6.68 4.67
C LYS A 111 -8.05 -5.32 4.43
N LEU A 112 -7.97 -4.87 3.19
CA LEU A 112 -7.46 -3.53 2.86
C LEU A 112 -8.41 -2.43 3.38
N ASP A 113 -9.72 -2.63 3.32
CA ASP A 113 -10.72 -1.73 3.92
C ASP A 113 -10.57 -1.66 5.45
N GLU A 114 -10.37 -2.81 6.11
CA GLU A 114 -10.11 -2.86 7.55
C GLU A 114 -8.85 -2.07 7.91
N MET A 115 -7.74 -2.30 7.19
CA MET A 115 -6.48 -1.59 7.42
C MET A 115 -6.65 -0.07 7.20
N ALA A 116 -7.33 0.33 6.12
CA ALA A 116 -7.63 1.73 5.86
C ALA A 116 -8.42 2.37 7.00
N PHE A 117 -9.46 1.69 7.48
CA PHE A 117 -10.27 2.15 8.61
C PHE A 117 -9.44 2.29 9.89
N GLN A 118 -8.57 1.32 10.21
CA GLN A 118 -7.73 1.38 11.41
C GLN A 118 -6.74 2.55 11.36
N MET A 119 -6.17 2.84 10.19
CA MET A 119 -5.27 3.99 10.01
C MET A 119 -5.99 5.34 10.13
N VAL A 120 -7.23 5.44 9.65
CA VAL A 120 -7.99 6.71 9.68
C VAL A 120 -8.67 6.94 11.04
N LYS A 121 -9.06 5.86 11.74
CA LYS A 121 -9.82 5.91 12.99
C LYS A 121 -9.27 6.88 14.06
N PRO A 122 -7.94 7.02 14.29
CA PRO A 122 -7.41 7.98 15.26
C PRO A 122 -7.74 9.44 14.90
N PHE A 123 -7.87 9.75 13.62
CA PHE A 123 -8.12 11.11 13.14
C PHE A 123 -9.60 11.47 13.15
N ILE A 124 -10.50 10.48 13.13
CA ILE A 124 -11.95 10.70 13.27
C ILE A 124 -12.33 11.09 14.70
N ARG A 125 -11.59 10.61 15.71
CA ARG A 125 -11.92 10.79 17.13
C ARG A 125 -11.38 12.07 17.77
N THR A 126 -10.39 12.70 17.17
CA THR A 126 -9.70 13.86 17.74
C THR A 126 -10.31 15.20 17.34
N GLY A 127 -11.51 15.24 16.80
CA GLY A 127 -12.22 16.47 16.44
C GLY A 127 -12.39 17.41 17.64
N ARG A 128 -11.38 18.23 17.90
CA ARG A 128 -11.52 19.55 18.53
C ARG A 128 -11.93 20.49 17.41
N GLU A 129 -13.15 21.03 17.55
CA GLU A 129 -13.79 21.99 16.65
C GLU A 129 -14.27 21.40 15.30
N GLU A 130 -15.46 21.84 14.88
CA GLU A 130 -16.20 21.28 13.75
C GLU A 130 -15.55 21.47 12.37
N GLU A 131 -14.43 22.20 12.29
CA GLU A 131 -13.77 22.59 11.04
C GLU A 131 -12.63 21.64 10.58
N GLU A 132 -12.14 20.71 11.42
CA GLU A 132 -11.03 19.80 11.08
C GLU A 132 -11.37 18.30 11.11
N LYS A 133 -12.64 17.94 10.97
CA LYS A 133 -12.99 16.55 10.82
C LYS A 133 -12.56 16.06 9.42
N ALA A 134 -11.36 15.48 9.33
CA ALA A 134 -11.07 14.57 8.24
C ALA A 134 -12.14 13.48 8.27
N THR A 135 -13.15 13.62 7.46
CA THR A 135 -14.18 12.62 7.29
C THR A 135 -13.61 11.53 6.39
N TRP A 136 -14.01 10.28 6.59
CA TRP A 136 -13.65 9.14 5.73
C TRP A 136 -13.96 9.39 4.23
N THR A 137 -14.80 10.39 3.96
CA THR A 137 -15.03 10.93 2.60
C THR A 137 -13.81 11.63 2.03
N ASP A 138 -12.80 11.93 2.84
CA ASP A 138 -11.61 12.67 2.42
C ASP A 138 -10.48 11.80 1.88
N ILE A 139 -10.60 10.45 1.92
CA ILE A 139 -9.68 9.57 1.19
C ILE A 139 -9.97 9.73 -0.31
N LYS A 140 -9.10 10.49 -0.95
CA LYS A 140 -9.26 10.84 -2.38
C LYS A 140 -8.63 9.80 -3.28
N LYS A 141 -7.48 9.27 -2.89
CA LYS A 141 -6.65 8.43 -3.74
C LYS A 141 -6.05 7.25 -2.97
N VAL A 142 -6.10 6.08 -3.57
CA VAL A 142 -5.42 4.88 -3.08
C VAL A 142 -4.55 4.33 -4.19
N VAL A 143 -3.26 4.19 -3.93
CA VAL A 143 -2.31 3.56 -4.86
C VAL A 143 -1.96 2.17 -4.33
N ILE A 144 -2.08 1.17 -5.18
CA ILE A 144 -1.80 -0.22 -4.86
C ILE A 144 -0.65 -0.71 -5.73
N VAL A 145 0.40 -1.17 -5.09
CA VAL A 145 1.49 -1.95 -5.67
C VAL A 145 1.47 -3.35 -5.05
N GLY A 146 2.26 -4.25 -5.56
CA GLY A 146 2.43 -5.57 -4.96
C GLY A 146 2.86 -6.64 -5.96
N ASN A 147 2.93 -7.86 -5.48
CA ASN A 147 3.22 -9.02 -6.30
C ASN A 147 2.21 -9.15 -7.44
N THR A 148 2.68 -9.50 -8.64
CA THR A 148 1.85 -9.59 -9.85
C THR A 148 0.61 -10.46 -9.64
N ALA A 149 0.77 -11.65 -9.06
CA ALA A 149 -0.33 -12.58 -8.83
C ALA A 149 -1.39 -12.02 -7.87
N MET A 150 -0.95 -11.35 -6.81
CA MET A 150 -1.86 -10.74 -5.83
C MET A 150 -2.66 -9.59 -6.45
N CYS A 151 -2.02 -8.78 -7.30
CA CYS A 151 -2.70 -7.72 -8.03
C CYS A 151 -3.69 -8.27 -9.08
N GLU A 152 -3.36 -9.35 -9.81
CA GLU A 152 -4.32 -9.99 -10.72
C GLU A 152 -5.55 -10.53 -10.00
N ILE A 153 -5.36 -11.18 -8.85
CA ILE A 153 -6.47 -11.65 -8.02
C ILE A 153 -7.33 -10.49 -7.53
N LEU A 154 -6.71 -9.39 -7.06
CA LEU A 154 -7.42 -8.18 -6.67
C LEU A 154 -8.25 -7.59 -7.81
N LEU A 155 -7.71 -7.63 -9.04
CA LEU A 155 -8.40 -7.16 -10.25
C LEU A 155 -9.49 -8.13 -10.74
N GLY A 156 -9.61 -9.33 -10.16
CA GLY A 156 -10.52 -10.39 -10.59
C GLY A 156 -10.10 -11.06 -11.90
N ILE A 157 -8.84 -10.91 -12.30
CA ILE A 157 -8.30 -11.45 -13.53
C ILE A 157 -8.06 -12.95 -13.35
N LYS A 158 -8.44 -13.76 -14.36
CA LYS A 158 -8.12 -15.18 -14.38
C LYS A 158 -6.63 -15.35 -14.71
N PRO A 159 -5.84 -16.01 -13.84
CA PRO A 159 -4.38 -15.98 -13.95
C PRO A 159 -3.82 -16.98 -14.98
N GLU A 160 -4.37 -17.03 -16.19
CA GLU A 160 -3.94 -18.00 -17.21
C GLU A 160 -2.53 -17.72 -17.71
N GLY A 161 -2.20 -16.44 -17.89
CA GLY A 161 -0.91 -16.01 -18.36
C GLY A 161 0.23 -16.30 -17.39
N LEU A 162 -0.04 -16.24 -16.07
CA LEU A 162 0.96 -16.55 -15.04
C LEU A 162 1.13 -18.05 -14.79
N LEU A 163 0.16 -18.87 -15.17
CA LEU A 163 0.22 -20.33 -14.99
C LEU A 163 0.91 -21.07 -16.14
N LYS A 164 1.17 -20.40 -17.27
CA LYS A 164 1.76 -21.00 -18.47
C LYS A 164 2.94 -20.17 -18.97
N ALA A 165 4.00 -20.85 -19.41
CA ALA A 165 5.11 -20.16 -20.08
C ALA A 165 4.57 -19.40 -21.32
N PRO A 166 5.04 -18.16 -21.56
CA PRO A 166 6.18 -17.47 -20.97
C PRO A 166 5.86 -16.66 -19.68
N PHE A 167 4.83 -17.02 -18.93
CA PHE A 167 4.44 -16.40 -17.65
C PHE A 167 4.16 -14.89 -17.76
N THR A 168 3.32 -14.55 -18.71
CA THR A 168 3.01 -13.13 -19.02
C THR A 168 1.82 -12.67 -18.17
N PRO A 169 1.90 -11.48 -17.52
CA PRO A 169 0.77 -10.95 -16.78
C PRO A 169 -0.37 -10.53 -17.73
N ASP A 170 -1.61 -10.73 -17.27
CA ASP A 170 -2.81 -10.44 -18.04
C ASP A 170 -3.24 -8.94 -17.96
N TYR A 171 -2.48 -8.11 -17.23
CA TYR A 171 -2.60 -6.65 -17.30
C TYR A 171 -1.23 -5.98 -17.39
N LYS A 172 -1.13 -4.93 -18.21
CA LYS A 172 0.13 -4.24 -18.53
C LYS A 172 0.01 -2.71 -18.42
N GLN A 173 -1.12 -2.23 -17.95
CA GLN A 173 -1.41 -0.81 -17.85
C GLN A 173 -2.02 -0.50 -16.49
N ILE A 174 -1.86 0.75 -16.03
CA ILE A 174 -2.51 1.24 -14.83
C ILE A 174 -4.01 0.95 -14.90
N ARG A 175 -4.56 0.39 -13.81
CA ARG A 175 -5.99 0.20 -13.61
C ARG A 175 -6.48 1.23 -12.62
N GLN A 176 -7.29 2.18 -13.08
CA GLN A 176 -7.87 3.22 -12.23
C GLN A 176 -9.39 3.17 -12.31
N ARG A 177 -10.04 3.06 -11.16
CA ARG A 177 -11.50 3.08 -11.01
C ARG A 177 -11.87 3.51 -9.59
N LYS A 178 -13.14 3.84 -9.35
CA LYS A 178 -13.66 4.04 -8.00
C LYS A 178 -13.63 2.74 -7.19
N GLY A 179 -13.39 2.87 -5.89
CA GLY A 179 -13.27 1.72 -4.98
C GLY A 179 -14.46 0.77 -5.02
N LYS A 180 -15.69 1.31 -5.19
CA LYS A 180 -16.89 0.50 -5.37
C LYS A 180 -16.76 -0.52 -6.51
N SER A 181 -16.10 -0.17 -7.61
CA SER A 181 -15.89 -1.07 -8.76
C SER A 181 -14.88 -2.19 -8.49
N PHE A 182 -14.04 -2.03 -7.46
CA PHE A 182 -13.12 -3.06 -6.98
C PHE A 182 -13.74 -3.93 -5.87
N GLY A 183 -14.90 -3.57 -5.35
CA GLY A 183 -15.56 -4.26 -4.24
C GLY A 183 -15.21 -3.71 -2.86
N PHE A 184 -14.55 -2.55 -2.78
CA PHE A 184 -14.32 -1.86 -1.52
C PHE A 184 -15.61 -1.27 -0.96
N SER A 185 -15.78 -1.35 0.36
CA SER A 185 -16.89 -0.76 1.09
C SER A 185 -16.48 0.56 1.77
N PHE A 186 -15.41 0.54 2.54
CA PHE A 186 -14.89 1.74 3.21
C PHE A 186 -14.27 2.72 2.21
N LEU A 187 -13.47 2.22 1.27
CA LEU A 187 -12.80 3.01 0.23
C LEU A 187 -13.65 3.19 -1.03
N GLN A 188 -14.97 2.98 -0.99
CA GLN A 188 -15.84 2.94 -2.17
C GLN A 188 -15.76 4.19 -3.06
N ASN A 189 -15.55 5.37 -2.47
CA ASN A 189 -15.53 6.66 -3.17
C ASN A 189 -14.11 7.10 -3.59
N ALA A 190 -13.07 6.45 -3.08
CA ALA A 190 -11.69 6.76 -3.43
C ALA A 190 -11.36 6.37 -4.87
N ASP A 191 -10.45 7.09 -5.50
CA ASP A 191 -9.84 6.67 -6.76
C ASP A 191 -8.76 5.63 -6.47
N ILE A 192 -9.04 4.38 -6.82
CA ILE A 192 -8.11 3.27 -6.66
C ILE A 192 -7.26 3.15 -7.92
N ILE A 193 -5.95 3.17 -7.74
CA ILE A 193 -4.95 3.06 -8.80
C ILE A 193 -4.12 1.83 -8.52
N VAL A 194 -4.22 0.80 -9.36
CA VAL A 194 -3.36 -0.39 -9.31
C VAL A 194 -2.28 -0.25 -10.37
N LEU A 195 -1.02 -0.24 -9.95
CA LEU A 195 0.12 -0.10 -10.86
C LEU A 195 0.39 -1.43 -11.59
N PRO A 196 0.84 -1.36 -12.86
CA PRO A 196 1.14 -2.56 -13.63
C PRO A 196 2.43 -3.22 -13.15
N PRO A 197 2.56 -4.55 -13.27
CA PRO A 197 3.82 -5.24 -13.01
C PRO A 197 4.86 -4.96 -14.10
N ILE A 198 6.12 -5.20 -13.79
CA ILE A 198 7.23 -5.16 -14.75
C ILE A 198 7.21 -6.42 -15.63
N GLY A 199 6.85 -7.57 -15.05
CA GLY A 199 6.82 -8.86 -15.73
C GLY A 199 5.98 -9.88 -14.99
N GLY A 200 6.01 -11.14 -15.43
CA GLY A 200 5.18 -12.21 -14.89
C GLY A 200 5.24 -12.34 -13.38
N TYR A 201 6.43 -12.49 -12.86
CA TYR A 201 6.67 -12.61 -11.40
C TYR A 201 7.45 -11.44 -10.81
N VAL A 202 7.57 -10.33 -11.55
CA VAL A 202 8.16 -9.07 -11.08
C VAL A 202 7.06 -8.02 -11.02
N GLY A 203 6.53 -7.81 -9.84
CA GLY A 203 5.36 -6.99 -9.60
C GLY A 203 5.63 -5.50 -9.57
N ALA A 204 4.59 -4.73 -9.27
CA ALA A 204 4.67 -3.28 -9.10
C ALA A 204 5.36 -2.87 -7.78
N ASP A 205 5.51 -3.77 -6.83
CA ASP A 205 6.38 -3.67 -5.65
C ASP A 205 7.84 -3.38 -6.07
N ALA A 206 8.40 -4.18 -6.97
CA ALA A 206 9.72 -3.95 -7.54
C ALA A 206 9.82 -2.62 -8.30
N LEU A 207 8.75 -2.21 -9.00
CA LEU A 207 8.69 -0.91 -9.67
C LEU A 207 8.73 0.24 -8.66
N ALA A 208 8.03 0.11 -7.52
CA ALA A 208 8.05 1.10 -6.45
C ALA A 208 9.44 1.23 -5.83
N VAL A 209 10.12 0.10 -5.57
CA VAL A 209 11.52 0.07 -5.10
C VAL A 209 12.44 0.75 -6.11
N TYR A 210 12.31 0.44 -7.40
CA TYR A 210 13.10 1.08 -8.46
C TYR A 210 12.91 2.60 -8.48
N HIS A 211 11.67 3.08 -8.41
CA HIS A 211 11.40 4.53 -8.38
C HIS A 211 11.99 5.21 -7.15
N TYR A 212 11.86 4.59 -5.98
CA TYR A 212 12.45 5.10 -4.75
C TYR A 212 13.97 5.23 -4.88
N VAL A 213 14.63 4.15 -5.28
CA VAL A 213 16.09 4.09 -5.37
C VAL A 213 16.63 5.05 -6.43
N ASN A 214 15.98 5.12 -7.60
CA ASN A 214 16.39 6.02 -8.68
C ASN A 214 16.23 7.51 -8.31
N SER A 215 15.38 7.82 -7.35
CA SER A 215 15.20 9.19 -6.83
C SER A 215 16.24 9.56 -5.74
N CYS A 216 16.85 8.56 -5.09
CA CYS A 216 17.76 8.78 -3.97
C CYS A 216 19.23 8.92 -4.36
N GLU A 217 19.69 8.19 -5.36
CA GLU A 217 21.12 7.98 -5.61
C GLU A 217 21.48 8.02 -7.10
N LYS A 218 22.68 8.57 -7.40
CA LYS A 218 23.29 8.47 -8.71
C LYS A 218 24.35 7.37 -8.68
N GLY A 219 24.16 6.30 -9.43
CA GLY A 219 25.16 5.23 -9.51
C GLY A 219 24.56 3.84 -9.73
N LYS A 220 25.38 2.81 -9.50
CA LYS A 220 24.93 1.42 -9.54
C LYS A 220 24.37 1.05 -8.16
N ILE A 221 23.13 0.57 -8.11
CA ILE A 221 22.42 0.26 -6.88
C ILE A 221 21.98 -1.21 -6.95
N LEU A 222 22.17 -1.91 -5.85
CA LEU A 222 21.62 -3.24 -5.62
C LEU A 222 20.48 -3.13 -4.60
N ALA A 223 19.25 -3.35 -5.04
CA ALA A 223 18.10 -3.52 -4.16
C ALA A 223 17.89 -5.02 -3.91
N VAL A 224 17.79 -5.40 -2.65
CA VAL A 224 17.54 -6.78 -2.23
C VAL A 224 16.24 -6.81 -1.45
N ASP A 225 15.28 -7.58 -1.96
CA ASP A 225 13.99 -7.89 -1.34
C ASP A 225 13.96 -9.41 -1.04
N ILE A 226 13.75 -9.80 0.24
CA ILE A 226 13.85 -11.19 0.73
C ILE A 226 12.55 -11.59 1.42
#